data_53ce012789a96ab8d093e5e4908fae98
#
_entry.id   53ce012789a96ab8d093e5e4908fae98
#
_cell.length_a   1.000
_cell.length_b   1.000
_cell.length_c   1.000
_cell.angle_alpha   90.00
_cell.angle_beta   90.00
_cell.angle_gamma   90.00
#
_symmetry.space_group_name_H-M   'P 1'
#
loop_
_entity.id
_entity.type
_entity.pdbx_description
1 polymer ?
#
loop_
_entity_poly.entity_id
_entity_poly.type
_entity_poly.pdbx_seq_one_letter_code
_entity_poly.pdbx_strand_id
1 'polypeptide(L)'
;NVTARFHHPFVKVFEEERELTVMLLIDVSGSLDFGTTHQMKRDMATEIAATLAFSAIQNNDKIGVIFFSDRIEQYIAPKKGRKHILYIIREMLDFKPESKKTDLNAAIEFLTRVVKHPCTAFVLSDFYVRSDFQQVLQIANRKHDVIALQVYDPRAKELPDVGLMNVTDA
;
A
#
# COMPACT_ATOMS: atom_id res chain seq x y z
N ASN A 1 -29.50 36.14 -5.07
CA ASN A 1 -29.29 36.74 -6.39
C ASN A 1 -28.28 37.90 -6.27
N VAL A 2 -26.98 37.55 -6.31
CA VAL A 2 -25.87 38.49 -6.08
C VAL A 2 -25.71 39.47 -7.27
N THR A 3 -26.06 39.02 -8.47
CA THR A 3 -25.97 39.79 -9.72
C THR A 3 -26.88 41.02 -9.73
N ALA A 4 -27.95 41.03 -8.92
CA ALA A 4 -28.88 42.15 -8.87
C ALA A 4 -28.36 43.37 -8.08
N ARG A 5 -27.29 43.21 -7.29
CA ARG A 5 -26.66 44.28 -6.49
C ARG A 5 -25.39 44.87 -7.12
N PHE A 6 -24.74 44.12 -7.99
CA PHE A 6 -23.52 44.55 -8.67
C PHE A 6 -23.70 44.31 -10.17
N HIS A 7 -23.62 45.31 -10.98
CA HIS A 7 -23.82 45.27 -12.45
C HIS A 7 -22.75 44.44 -13.20
N HIS A 8 -21.98 43.57 -12.51
CA HIS A 8 -21.00 42.68 -13.10
C HIS A 8 -21.38 41.21 -12.84
N PRO A 9 -21.24 40.32 -13.86
CA PRO A 9 -21.46 38.90 -13.67
C PRO A 9 -20.37 38.31 -12.81
N PHE A 10 -20.74 37.64 -11.72
CA PHE A 10 -19.83 36.86 -10.88
C PHE A 10 -19.95 35.38 -11.24
N VAL A 11 -18.84 34.76 -11.61
CA VAL A 11 -18.73 33.32 -11.79
C VAL A 11 -18.29 32.72 -10.46
N LYS A 12 -19.14 31.90 -9.84
CA LYS A 12 -18.79 31.15 -8.67
C LYS A 12 -17.98 29.94 -9.12
N VAL A 13 -16.66 29.99 -8.97
CA VAL A 13 -15.78 28.84 -9.18
C VAL A 13 -15.94 27.92 -7.97
N PHE A 14 -16.50 26.75 -8.20
CA PHE A 14 -16.50 25.69 -7.22
C PHE A 14 -15.23 24.87 -7.47
N GLU A 15 -14.27 24.94 -6.56
CA GLU A 15 -13.23 23.92 -6.48
C GLU A 15 -13.89 22.69 -5.87
N GLU A 16 -14.10 21.66 -6.68
CA GLU A 16 -14.54 20.36 -6.21
C GLU A 16 -13.33 19.68 -5.57
N GLU A 17 -13.16 19.83 -4.25
CA GLU A 17 -12.22 19.01 -3.50
C GLU A 17 -12.71 17.56 -3.54
N ARG A 18 -12.19 16.78 -4.46
CA ARG A 18 -12.46 15.34 -4.52
C ARG A 18 -11.65 14.66 -3.45
N GLU A 19 -12.35 14.20 -2.44
CA GLU A 19 -11.81 13.33 -1.42
C GLU A 19 -11.39 11.99 -2.02
N LEU A 20 -10.09 11.71 -2.00
CA LEU A 20 -9.56 10.44 -2.46
C LEU A 20 -9.54 9.42 -1.31
N THR A 21 -9.64 8.15 -1.69
CA THR A 21 -9.40 7.04 -0.77
C THR A 21 -8.12 6.36 -1.21
N VAL A 22 -7.15 6.30 -0.31
CA VAL A 22 -5.86 5.63 -0.50
C VAL A 22 -5.88 4.32 0.28
N MET A 23 -5.50 3.22 -0.39
CA MET A 23 -5.32 1.91 0.24
C MET A 23 -3.87 1.47 0.10
N LEU A 24 -3.24 1.10 1.20
CA LEU A 24 -1.91 0.51 1.21
C LEU A 24 -2.06 -1.00 1.36
N LEU A 25 -1.55 -1.78 0.40
CA LEU A 25 -1.42 -3.22 0.49
C LEU A 25 0.04 -3.53 0.78
N ILE A 26 0.34 -3.98 1.98
CA ILE A 26 1.71 -4.16 2.45
C ILE A 26 1.96 -5.65 2.62
N ASP A 27 2.89 -6.17 1.83
CA ASP A 27 3.40 -7.52 1.97
C ASP A 27 4.22 -7.59 3.26
N VAL A 28 3.80 -8.47 4.17
CA VAL A 28 4.47 -8.70 5.46
C VAL A 28 5.05 -10.11 5.54
N SER A 29 5.12 -10.83 4.41
CA SER A 29 5.65 -12.19 4.35
C SER A 29 7.14 -12.26 4.75
N GLY A 30 7.62 -13.49 5.00
CA GLY A 30 8.99 -13.73 5.42
C GLY A 30 10.06 -13.36 4.40
N SER A 31 9.71 -13.05 3.14
CA SER A 31 10.64 -12.51 2.15
C SER A 31 11.19 -11.14 2.57
N LEU A 32 10.49 -10.43 3.47
CA LEU A 32 10.97 -9.22 4.11
C LEU A 32 11.77 -9.50 5.40
N ASP A 33 11.83 -10.72 5.91
CA ASP A 33 12.41 -11.06 7.23
C ASP A 33 13.77 -11.79 7.17
N PHE A 34 14.39 -12.03 5.99
CA PHE A 34 15.59 -12.83 5.83
C PHE A 34 16.90 -11.99 5.76
N GLY A 35 17.83 -12.16 6.73
CA GLY A 35 19.20 -11.61 6.76
C GLY A 35 19.35 -10.19 7.28
N THR A 36 20.58 -9.68 7.37
CA THR A 36 20.93 -8.32 7.83
C THR A 36 20.40 -7.19 6.92
N THR A 37 20.03 -7.53 5.70
CA THR A 37 19.44 -6.64 4.69
C THR A 37 17.93 -6.54 4.78
N HIS A 38 17.26 -7.41 5.52
CA HIS A 38 15.78 -7.48 5.57
C HIS A 38 15.16 -6.46 6.50
N GLN A 39 15.84 -6.11 7.56
CA GLN A 39 15.46 -4.94 8.35
C GLN A 39 15.37 -3.70 7.46
N MET A 40 16.30 -3.58 6.51
CA MET A 40 16.34 -2.49 5.52
C MET A 40 15.13 -2.49 4.57
N LYS A 41 14.65 -3.64 4.09
CA LYS A 41 13.45 -3.72 3.22
C LYS A 41 12.18 -3.35 3.98
N ARG A 42 12.02 -3.89 5.19
CA ARG A 42 10.88 -3.58 6.06
C ARG A 42 10.86 -2.11 6.45
N ASP A 43 12.00 -1.55 6.82
CA ASP A 43 12.15 -0.14 7.16
C ASP A 43 11.81 0.74 5.95
N MET A 44 12.29 0.37 4.75
CA MET A 44 11.96 1.07 3.50
C MET A 44 10.46 1.02 3.18
N ALA A 45 9.83 -0.15 3.28
CA ALA A 45 8.39 -0.28 3.06
C ALA A 45 7.59 0.56 4.05
N THR A 46 8.03 0.59 5.31
CA THR A 46 7.43 1.42 6.38
C THR A 46 7.61 2.91 6.08
N GLU A 47 8.79 3.34 5.64
CA GLU A 47 9.06 4.74 5.28
C GLU A 47 8.21 5.22 4.09
N ILE A 48 8.11 4.39 3.04
CA ILE A 48 7.25 4.67 1.87
C ILE A 48 5.80 4.80 2.31
N ALA A 49 5.30 3.83 3.08
CA ALA A 49 3.92 3.82 3.53
C ALA A 49 3.62 4.99 4.49
N ALA A 50 4.55 5.34 5.38
CA ALA A 50 4.43 6.52 6.24
C ALA A 50 4.38 7.81 5.41
N THR A 51 5.22 7.93 4.39
CA THR A 51 5.23 9.09 3.48
C THR A 51 3.90 9.24 2.76
N LEU A 52 3.36 8.16 2.20
CA LEU A 52 2.05 8.15 1.55
C LEU A 52 0.93 8.49 2.54
N ALA A 53 1.01 7.97 3.77
CA ALA A 53 0.05 8.26 4.83
C ALA A 53 0.07 9.74 5.24
N PHE A 54 1.24 10.36 5.36
CA PHE A 54 1.35 11.79 5.65
C PHE A 54 0.86 12.66 4.50
N SER A 55 1.11 12.27 3.25
CA SER A 55 0.56 12.94 2.08
C SER A 55 -0.97 12.92 2.09
N ALA A 56 -1.59 11.79 2.45
CA ALA A 56 -3.04 11.70 2.58
C ALA A 56 -3.61 12.65 3.67
N ILE A 57 -2.85 12.90 4.77
CA ILE A 57 -3.27 13.93 5.76
C ILE A 57 -3.32 15.31 5.12
N GLN A 58 -2.25 15.69 4.42
CA GLN A 58 -2.13 17.04 3.84
C GLN A 58 -3.24 17.32 2.84
N ASN A 59 -3.66 16.29 2.10
CA ASN A 59 -4.72 16.37 1.10
C ASN A 59 -6.13 16.11 1.68
N ASN A 60 -6.25 15.88 3.00
CA ASN A 60 -7.52 15.54 3.65
C ASN A 60 -8.18 14.27 3.08
N ASP A 61 -7.38 13.31 2.61
CA ASP A 61 -7.81 12.06 2.03
C ASP A 61 -8.07 10.98 3.11
N LYS A 62 -8.80 9.92 2.73
CA LYS A 62 -8.95 8.72 3.55
C LYS A 62 -7.81 7.76 3.27
N ILE A 63 -7.27 7.14 4.31
CA ILE A 63 -6.26 6.10 4.17
C ILE A 63 -6.63 4.85 4.96
N GLY A 64 -6.44 3.68 4.34
CA GLY A 64 -6.58 2.37 4.94
C GLY A 64 -5.39 1.47 4.59
N VAL A 65 -5.26 0.36 5.28
CA VAL A 65 -4.16 -0.60 5.09
C VAL A 65 -4.68 -2.03 5.07
N ILE A 66 -4.07 -2.84 4.23
CA ILE A 66 -4.19 -4.30 4.20
C ILE A 66 -2.80 -4.87 4.38
N PHE A 67 -2.54 -5.52 5.50
CA PHE A 67 -1.36 -6.34 5.69
C PHE A 67 -1.66 -7.75 5.17
N PHE A 68 -0.79 -8.26 4.31
CA PHE A 68 -0.99 -9.58 3.71
C PHE A 68 0.29 -10.40 3.67
N SER A 69 0.11 -11.71 3.71
CA SER A 69 1.09 -12.75 3.45
C SER A 69 0.51 -13.73 2.42
N ASP A 70 0.43 -15.02 2.67
CA ASP A 70 -0.40 -15.96 1.92
C ASP A 70 -1.91 -15.87 2.27
N ARG A 71 -2.23 -14.95 3.18
CA ARG A 71 -3.58 -14.59 3.66
C ARG A 71 -3.65 -13.11 4.00
N ILE A 72 -4.86 -12.64 4.29
CA ILE A 72 -5.03 -11.31 4.86
C ILE A 72 -4.75 -11.40 6.36
N GLU A 73 -3.67 -10.78 6.79
CA GLU A 73 -3.24 -10.75 8.19
C GLU A 73 -4.03 -9.71 9.00
N GLN A 74 -4.18 -8.51 8.43
CA GLN A 74 -4.93 -7.43 9.08
C GLN A 74 -5.52 -6.46 8.05
N TYR A 75 -6.72 -5.97 8.34
CA TYR A 75 -7.38 -4.92 7.56
C TYR A 75 -7.73 -3.72 8.43
N ILE A 76 -7.25 -2.56 8.04
CA ILE A 76 -7.57 -1.28 8.66
C ILE A 76 -8.38 -0.47 7.66
N ALA A 77 -9.65 -0.25 7.97
CA ALA A 77 -10.57 0.45 7.09
C ALA A 77 -10.15 1.91 6.84
N PRO A 78 -10.37 2.46 5.63
CA PRO A 78 -9.95 3.81 5.30
C PRO A 78 -10.73 4.85 6.13
N LYS A 79 -9.99 5.70 6.84
CA LYS A 79 -10.50 6.84 7.63
C LYS A 79 -9.58 8.04 7.48
N LYS A 80 -10.11 9.20 7.81
CA LYS A 80 -9.36 10.46 7.87
C LYS A 80 -8.75 10.72 9.23
N GLY A 81 -7.78 11.60 9.23
CA GLY A 81 -7.31 12.29 10.41
C GLY A 81 -6.02 11.72 11.01
N ARG A 82 -5.29 12.63 11.63
CA ARG A 82 -3.93 12.37 12.17
C ARG A 82 -3.87 11.18 13.13
N LYS A 83 -4.88 11.02 14.01
CA LYS A 83 -4.90 9.90 14.98
C LYS A 83 -4.97 8.55 14.28
N HIS A 84 -5.75 8.46 13.19
CA HIS A 84 -5.88 7.22 12.43
C HIS A 84 -4.57 6.85 11.74
N ILE A 85 -3.85 7.83 11.20
CA ILE A 85 -2.59 7.60 10.53
C ILE A 85 -1.48 7.22 11.51
N LEU A 86 -1.42 7.86 12.67
CA LEU A 86 -0.50 7.45 13.73
C LEU A 86 -0.78 6.01 14.21
N TYR A 87 -2.06 5.62 14.26
CA TYR A 87 -2.45 4.23 14.52
C TYR A 87 -1.92 3.28 13.45
N ILE A 88 -2.10 3.61 12.16
CA ILE A 88 -1.57 2.81 11.05
C ILE A 88 -0.05 2.66 11.15
N ILE A 89 0.68 3.75 11.37
CA ILE A 89 2.16 3.74 11.47
C ILE A 89 2.60 2.85 12.64
N ARG A 90 1.93 2.94 13.78
CA ARG A 90 2.20 2.09 14.93
C ARG A 90 1.99 0.62 14.62
N GLU A 91 0.84 0.27 14.02
CA GLU A 91 0.56 -1.11 13.60
C GLU A 91 1.64 -1.63 12.64
N MET A 92 2.11 -0.81 11.69
CA MET A 92 3.18 -1.22 10.76
C MET A 92 4.49 -1.52 11.48
N LEU A 93 4.87 -0.73 12.48
CA LEU A 93 6.13 -0.91 13.23
C LEU A 93 6.08 -2.13 14.14
N ASP A 94 4.93 -2.37 14.77
CA ASP A 94 4.73 -3.45 15.77
C ASP A 94 4.28 -4.76 15.13
N PHE A 95 3.96 -4.77 13.79
CA PHE A 95 3.36 -5.91 13.11
C PHE A 95 4.28 -7.13 13.10
N LYS A 96 3.72 -8.28 13.48
CA LYS A 96 4.40 -9.58 13.42
C LYS A 96 3.59 -10.51 12.52
N PRO A 97 4.10 -10.87 11.33
CA PRO A 97 3.40 -11.76 10.43
C PRO A 97 3.28 -13.18 10.99
N GLU A 98 2.17 -13.84 10.69
CA GLU A 98 1.95 -15.24 11.05
C GLU A 98 2.50 -16.21 10.00
N SER A 99 2.57 -15.78 8.73
CA SER A 99 3.07 -16.60 7.62
C SER A 99 4.26 -15.98 6.90
N LYS A 100 5.11 -16.86 6.36
CA LYS A 100 6.28 -16.47 5.56
C LYS A 100 6.01 -16.46 4.05
N LYS A 101 4.89 -17.04 3.60
CA LYS A 101 4.53 -17.15 2.19
C LYS A 101 3.81 -15.89 1.74
N THR A 102 3.82 -15.63 0.42
CA THR A 102 3.14 -14.49 -0.20
C THR A 102 2.09 -14.96 -1.20
N ASP A 103 0.87 -14.40 -1.11
CA ASP A 103 -0.18 -14.54 -2.12
C ASP A 103 -0.76 -13.16 -2.48
N LEU A 104 -0.27 -12.61 -3.57
CA LEU A 104 -0.71 -11.32 -4.08
C LEU A 104 -2.15 -11.35 -4.60
N ASN A 105 -2.60 -12.49 -5.15
CA ASN A 105 -3.96 -12.64 -5.63
C ASN A 105 -4.98 -12.44 -4.50
N ALA A 106 -4.74 -13.10 -3.36
CA ALA A 106 -5.60 -12.99 -2.19
C ALA A 106 -5.73 -11.53 -1.71
N ALA A 107 -4.62 -10.76 -1.73
CA ALA A 107 -4.61 -9.36 -1.32
C ALA A 107 -5.43 -8.47 -2.26
N ILE A 108 -5.24 -8.62 -3.59
CA ILE A 108 -5.93 -7.82 -4.61
C ILE A 108 -7.43 -8.17 -4.68
N GLU A 109 -7.78 -9.45 -4.59
CA GLU A 109 -9.17 -9.89 -4.51
C GLU A 109 -9.88 -9.35 -3.28
N PHE A 110 -9.20 -9.38 -2.13
CA PHE A 110 -9.73 -8.83 -0.89
C PHE A 110 -9.98 -7.32 -1.02
N LEU A 111 -9.03 -6.55 -1.56
CA LEU A 111 -9.21 -5.12 -1.86
C LEU A 111 -10.49 -4.89 -2.66
N THR A 112 -10.64 -5.59 -3.79
CA THR A 112 -11.79 -5.42 -4.71
C THR A 112 -13.12 -5.76 -4.05
N ARG A 113 -13.13 -6.74 -3.13
CA ARG A 113 -14.29 -7.18 -2.39
C ARG A 113 -14.69 -6.22 -1.28
N VAL A 114 -13.72 -5.68 -0.53
CA VAL A 114 -13.97 -4.90 0.69
C VAL A 114 -14.15 -3.41 0.38
N VAL A 115 -13.35 -2.85 -0.52
CA VAL A 115 -13.45 -1.44 -0.89
C VAL A 115 -14.46 -1.26 -2.01
N LYS A 116 -15.64 -0.70 -1.67
CA LYS A 116 -16.77 -0.58 -2.62
C LYS A 116 -16.62 0.56 -3.62
N HIS A 117 -16.01 1.66 -3.21
CA HIS A 117 -15.80 2.85 -4.04
C HIS A 117 -14.42 2.81 -4.71
N PRO A 118 -14.23 3.50 -5.85
CA PRO A 118 -12.93 3.69 -6.45
C PRO A 118 -11.91 4.22 -5.44
N CYS A 119 -10.70 3.68 -5.46
CA CYS A 119 -9.60 4.13 -4.62
C CYS A 119 -8.27 4.01 -5.36
N THR A 120 -7.26 4.75 -4.93
CA THR A 120 -5.88 4.53 -5.33
C THR A 120 -5.25 3.53 -4.38
N ALA A 121 -4.80 2.39 -4.90
CA ALA A 121 -4.22 1.30 -4.12
C ALA A 121 -2.74 1.15 -4.41
N PHE A 122 -1.89 1.33 -3.41
CA PHE A 122 -0.45 1.09 -3.50
C PHE A 122 -0.13 -0.30 -2.98
N VAL A 123 0.46 -1.14 -3.81
CA VAL A 123 0.89 -2.49 -3.46
C VAL A 123 2.39 -2.49 -3.24
N LEU A 124 2.82 -2.65 -1.98
CA LEU A 124 4.22 -2.71 -1.58
C LEU A 124 4.62 -4.17 -1.37
N SER A 125 5.46 -4.72 -2.25
CA SER A 125 5.98 -6.09 -2.20
C SER A 125 7.30 -6.17 -2.96
N ASP A 126 8.06 -7.25 -2.77
CA ASP A 126 9.19 -7.56 -3.65
C ASP A 126 8.73 -8.24 -4.96
N PHE A 127 7.44 -8.62 -5.04
CA PHE A 127 6.82 -9.33 -6.18
C PHE A 127 7.48 -10.66 -6.55
N TYR A 128 8.18 -11.28 -5.61
CA TYR A 128 8.70 -12.65 -5.77
C TYR A 128 7.57 -13.66 -5.53
N VAL A 129 6.64 -13.73 -6.48
CA VAL A 129 5.49 -14.64 -6.43
C VAL A 129 5.55 -15.64 -7.58
N ARG A 130 5.16 -16.90 -7.32
CA ARG A 130 5.10 -17.96 -8.34
C ARG A 130 3.77 -17.98 -9.10
N SER A 131 2.75 -17.34 -8.55
CA SER A 131 1.39 -17.29 -9.13
C SER A 131 1.26 -16.16 -10.14
N ASP A 132 0.55 -16.42 -11.23
CA ASP A 132 0.14 -15.36 -12.16
C ASP A 132 -0.96 -14.52 -11.53
N PHE A 133 -0.70 -13.22 -11.36
CA PHE A 133 -1.63 -12.25 -10.79
C PHE A 133 -2.21 -11.27 -11.83
N GLN A 134 -1.91 -11.47 -13.12
CA GLN A 134 -2.32 -10.55 -14.18
C GLN A 134 -3.85 -10.41 -14.28
N GLN A 135 -4.58 -11.54 -14.20
CA GLN A 135 -6.03 -11.51 -14.31
C GLN A 135 -6.69 -10.75 -13.16
N VAL A 136 -6.23 -11.01 -11.93
CA VAL A 136 -6.75 -10.35 -10.74
C VAL A 136 -6.44 -8.86 -10.75
N LEU A 137 -5.23 -8.48 -11.19
CA LEU A 137 -4.83 -7.10 -11.36
C LEU A 137 -5.67 -6.38 -12.42
N GLN A 138 -5.96 -7.03 -13.56
CA GLN A 138 -6.83 -6.46 -14.58
C GLN A 138 -8.26 -6.21 -14.07
N ILE A 139 -8.79 -7.11 -13.27
CA ILE A 139 -10.11 -6.95 -12.65
C ILE A 139 -10.09 -5.77 -11.65
N ALA A 140 -9.06 -5.70 -10.81
CA ALA A 140 -8.90 -4.61 -9.84
C ALA A 140 -8.78 -3.24 -10.52
N ASN A 141 -8.00 -3.14 -11.60
CA ASN A 141 -7.80 -1.90 -12.37
C ASN A 141 -9.05 -1.38 -13.09
N ARG A 142 -10.11 -2.20 -13.24
CA ARG A 142 -11.40 -1.71 -13.74
C ARG A 142 -12.15 -0.86 -12.69
N LYS A 143 -11.81 -1.01 -11.44
CA LYS A 143 -12.52 -0.38 -10.32
C LYS A 143 -11.64 0.57 -9.51
N HIS A 144 -10.38 0.24 -9.35
CA HIS A 144 -9.39 0.95 -8.55
C HIS A 144 -8.19 1.33 -9.41
N ASP A 145 -7.47 2.37 -9.02
CA ASP A 145 -6.18 2.71 -9.60
C ASP A 145 -5.08 1.99 -8.80
N VAL A 146 -4.52 0.90 -9.36
CA VAL A 146 -3.57 0.04 -8.65
C VAL A 146 -2.14 0.36 -9.09
N ILE A 147 -1.31 0.77 -8.13
CA ILE A 147 0.09 1.16 -8.32
C ILE A 147 0.98 0.15 -7.59
N ALA A 148 1.82 -0.55 -8.35
CA ALA A 148 2.79 -1.49 -7.81
C ALA A 148 4.09 -0.77 -7.42
N LEU A 149 4.52 -0.91 -6.17
CA LEU A 149 5.78 -0.39 -5.64
C LEU A 149 6.68 -1.57 -5.26
N GLN A 150 7.66 -1.85 -6.11
CA GLN A 150 8.60 -2.93 -5.85
C GLN A 150 9.69 -2.49 -4.89
N VAL A 151 9.76 -3.18 -3.75
CA VAL A 151 10.84 -3.02 -2.76
C VAL A 151 11.86 -4.13 -2.97
N TYR A 152 13.04 -3.79 -3.47
CA TYR A 152 14.10 -4.76 -3.72
C TYR A 152 15.44 -4.30 -3.15
N ASP A 153 16.28 -5.27 -2.80
CA ASP A 153 17.67 -5.01 -2.41
C ASP A 153 18.57 -5.21 -3.64
N PRO A 154 19.32 -4.18 -4.08
CA PRO A 154 20.28 -4.33 -5.19
C PRO A 154 21.31 -5.43 -4.96
N ARG A 155 21.69 -5.70 -3.70
CA ARG A 155 22.65 -6.75 -3.34
C ARG A 155 22.09 -8.15 -3.50
N ALA A 156 20.76 -8.31 -3.54
CA ALA A 156 20.14 -9.62 -3.81
C ALA A 156 20.38 -10.10 -5.26
N LYS A 157 20.83 -9.23 -6.16
CA LYS A 157 21.20 -9.57 -7.55
C LYS A 157 22.64 -10.03 -7.71
N GLU A 158 23.51 -9.72 -6.76
CA GLU A 158 24.92 -10.08 -6.80
C GLU A 158 25.21 -11.02 -5.65
N LEU A 159 25.41 -12.30 -5.95
CA LEU A 159 25.90 -13.27 -4.96
C LEU A 159 27.32 -12.84 -4.55
N PRO A 160 27.56 -12.46 -3.29
CA PRO A 160 28.90 -12.17 -2.84
C PRO A 160 29.76 -13.43 -2.97
N ASP A 161 31.02 -13.29 -3.37
CA ASP A 161 31.99 -14.40 -3.46
C ASP A 161 32.40 -14.83 -2.05
N VAL A 162 31.53 -15.61 -1.41
CA VAL A 162 31.69 -16.07 0.00
C VAL A 162 32.00 -17.57 0.08
N GLY A 163 32.35 -18.25 -1.06
CA GLY A 163 32.59 -19.66 -1.11
C GLY A 163 31.31 -20.52 -1.03
N LEU A 164 31.42 -21.74 -0.49
CA LEU A 164 30.26 -22.63 -0.37
C LEU A 164 29.24 -22.11 0.66
N MET A 165 28.03 -21.78 0.18
CA MET A 165 26.90 -21.38 1.01
C MET A 165 25.78 -22.42 0.92
N ASN A 166 25.17 -22.75 2.06
CA ASN A 166 23.89 -23.44 2.07
C ASN A 166 22.78 -22.43 1.86
N VAL A 167 22.05 -22.57 0.75
CA VAL A 167 20.89 -21.72 0.43
C VAL A 167 19.64 -22.53 0.71
N THR A 168 18.82 -22.07 1.63
CA THR A 168 17.48 -22.61 1.91
C THR A 168 16.43 -21.61 1.45
N ASP A 169 15.43 -22.09 0.75
CA ASP A 169 14.23 -21.31 0.41
C ASP A 169 13.37 -21.12 1.69
N ALA A 170 12.71 -19.98 1.83
CA ALA A 170 11.93 -19.66 3.02
C ALA A 170 10.59 -20.39 3.07
#